data_2be637e36880276f7759098cd4fabae4
#
_entry.id   2be637e36880276f7759098cd4fabae4
#
_cell.length_a   1.000
_cell.length_b   1.000
_cell.length_c   1.000
_cell.angle_alpha   90.00
_cell.angle_beta   90.00
_cell.angle_gamma   90.00
#
_symmetry.space_group_name_H-M   'P 1'
#
loop_
_entity.id
_entity.type
_entity.pdbx_description
1 polymer ?
#
loop_
_entity_poly.entity_id
_entity_poly.type
_entity_poly.pdbx_seq_one_letter_code
_entity_poly.pdbx_strand_id
1 'polypeptide(L)'
;MTAFFKKYKWTILYWAILLFFLLYFAPRQSKYYLEQDIKQFKTHYLIPTLIWSFGLLAVGLFVFWLIKTKSAKQSTIWFLSTALTFAFIIFIFQNIFLGIALFANRQITKEKVIKTYQASFMAGTDNSKNNFSPYDPSTKYISIDTKLINELYHTGLNQNDTLALTMNNGIFGVAFSSHPFDEKY
;
A
#
# COMPACT_ATOMS: atom_id res chain seq x y z
N MET A 1 17.59 36.07 -3.18
CA MET A 1 17.21 34.62 -3.29
C MET A 1 18.23 33.69 -2.63
N THR A 2 19.50 33.87 -2.76
CA THR A 2 20.56 32.98 -2.24
C THR A 2 20.59 32.83 -0.70
N ALA A 3 20.32 33.88 0.06
CA ALA A 3 20.32 33.83 1.54
C ALA A 3 19.16 32.98 2.12
N PHE A 4 17.96 33.04 1.51
CA PHE A 4 16.81 32.27 1.89
C PHE A 4 17.06 30.76 1.70
N PHE A 5 17.55 30.35 0.54
CA PHE A 5 17.89 28.96 0.25
C PHE A 5 18.99 28.42 1.17
N LYS A 6 19.98 29.23 1.49
CA LYS A 6 21.05 28.80 2.41
C LYS A 6 20.52 28.59 3.83
N LYS A 7 19.58 29.41 4.30
CA LYS A 7 18.96 29.28 5.64
C LYS A 7 18.03 28.07 5.74
N TYR A 8 17.23 27.79 4.70
CA TYR A 8 16.17 26.77 4.74
C TYR A 8 16.49 25.51 3.93
N LYS A 9 17.74 25.33 3.48
CA LYS A 9 18.13 24.21 2.60
C LYS A 9 17.72 22.84 3.11
N TRP A 10 17.86 22.59 4.40
CA TRP A 10 17.50 21.30 5.01
C TRP A 10 15.99 21.10 5.08
N THR A 11 15.25 22.15 5.35
CA THR A 11 13.78 22.10 5.35
C THR A 11 13.24 21.88 3.94
N ILE A 12 13.79 22.57 2.95
CA ILE A 12 13.43 22.39 1.53
C ILE A 12 13.75 20.97 1.08
N LEU A 13 14.94 20.47 1.40
CA LEU A 13 15.35 19.10 1.07
C LEU A 13 14.42 18.07 1.71
N TYR A 14 14.08 18.24 2.99
CA TYR A 14 13.15 17.37 3.70
C TYR A 14 11.78 17.31 2.98
N TRP A 15 11.20 18.45 2.66
CA TRP A 15 9.92 18.52 1.95
C TRP A 15 10.01 17.94 0.53
N ALA A 16 11.10 18.17 -0.18
CA ALA A 16 11.31 17.62 -1.52
C ALA A 16 11.37 16.08 -1.46
N ILE A 17 12.10 15.51 -0.51
CA ILE A 17 12.17 14.06 -0.31
C ILE A 17 10.79 13.50 0.05
N LEU A 18 10.09 14.14 0.98
CA LEU A 18 8.76 13.71 1.40
C LEU A 18 7.76 13.70 0.23
N LEU A 19 7.72 14.79 -0.55
CA LEU A 19 6.86 14.91 -1.72
C LEU A 19 7.24 13.90 -2.80
N PHE A 20 8.52 13.63 -3.01
CA PHE A 20 8.98 12.58 -3.92
C PHE A 20 8.42 11.21 -3.52
N PHE A 21 8.49 10.86 -2.24
CA PHE A 21 7.96 9.57 -1.76
C PHE A 21 6.44 9.50 -1.88
N LEU A 22 5.71 10.57 -1.54
CA LEU A 22 4.25 10.61 -1.59
C LEU A 22 3.68 10.63 -3.01
N LEU A 23 4.22 11.49 -3.87
CA LEU A 23 3.62 11.77 -5.19
C LEU A 23 4.18 10.90 -6.31
N TYR A 24 5.39 10.42 -6.17
CA TYR A 24 6.05 9.66 -7.23
C TYR A 24 6.36 8.22 -6.83
N PHE A 25 7.11 8.02 -5.74
CA PHE A 25 7.60 6.69 -5.40
C PHE A 25 6.49 5.72 -5.02
N ALA A 26 5.64 6.07 -4.05
CA ALA A 26 4.59 5.17 -3.55
C ALA A 26 3.53 4.84 -4.64
N PRO A 27 2.99 5.80 -5.42
CA PRO A 27 2.08 5.48 -6.53
C PRO A 27 2.73 4.59 -7.59
N ARG A 28 4.00 4.83 -7.92
CA ARG A 28 4.72 4.00 -8.90
C ARG A 28 4.85 2.54 -8.46
N GLN A 29 5.05 2.29 -7.16
CA GLN A 29 5.12 0.91 -6.67
C GLN A 29 3.79 0.18 -6.77
N SER A 30 2.67 0.86 -6.51
CA SER A 30 1.33 0.27 -6.58
C SER A 30 0.92 -0.18 -7.98
N LYS A 31 1.55 0.35 -9.05
CA LYS A 31 1.24 -0.04 -10.44
C LYS A 31 1.57 -1.50 -10.77
N TYR A 32 2.40 -2.16 -9.98
CA TYR A 32 2.77 -3.57 -10.18
C TYR A 32 1.85 -4.55 -9.47
N TYR A 33 0.86 -4.08 -8.72
CA TYR A 33 0.00 -4.88 -7.86
C TYR A 33 -1.45 -4.64 -8.20
N LEU A 34 -2.28 -5.66 -8.02
CA LEU A 34 -3.72 -5.51 -8.05
C LEU A 34 -4.19 -4.71 -6.82
N GLU A 35 -5.21 -3.89 -6.98
CA GLU A 35 -5.73 -3.05 -5.89
C GLU A 35 -6.23 -3.86 -4.70
N GLN A 36 -6.81 -5.02 -4.97
CA GLN A 36 -7.27 -5.95 -3.93
C GLN A 36 -6.10 -6.48 -3.10
N ASP A 37 -5.01 -6.90 -3.75
CA ASP A 37 -3.81 -7.40 -3.05
C ASP A 37 -3.18 -6.30 -2.18
N ILE A 38 -3.13 -5.06 -2.71
CA ILE A 38 -2.65 -3.89 -1.95
C ILE A 38 -3.54 -3.64 -0.73
N LYS A 39 -4.86 -3.63 -0.91
CA LYS A 39 -5.82 -3.39 0.17
C LYS A 39 -5.72 -4.47 1.25
N GLN A 40 -5.66 -5.73 0.84
CA GLN A 40 -5.53 -6.86 1.76
C GLN A 40 -4.20 -6.79 2.53
N PHE A 41 -3.08 -6.56 1.85
CA PHE A 41 -1.78 -6.41 2.48
C PHE A 41 -1.75 -5.23 3.45
N LYS A 42 -2.29 -4.07 3.05
CA LYS A 42 -2.35 -2.88 3.89
C LYS A 42 -3.12 -3.13 5.18
N THR A 43 -4.31 -3.73 5.08
CA THR A 43 -5.21 -3.91 6.24
C THR A 43 -4.80 -5.07 7.15
N HIS A 44 -4.36 -6.20 6.59
CA HIS A 44 -4.08 -7.39 7.39
C HIS A 44 -2.63 -7.51 7.86
N TYR A 45 -1.69 -6.84 7.19
CA TYR A 45 -0.26 -6.97 7.53
C TYR A 45 0.39 -5.63 7.87
N LEU A 46 0.32 -4.64 6.98
CA LEU A 46 1.10 -3.41 7.14
C LEU A 46 0.63 -2.59 8.34
N ILE A 47 -0.66 -2.26 8.41
CA ILE A 47 -1.19 -1.42 9.50
C ILE A 47 -1.02 -2.10 10.86
N PRO A 48 -1.39 -3.38 11.07
CA PRO A 48 -1.12 -4.05 12.33
C PRO A 48 0.36 -4.06 12.70
N THR A 49 1.26 -4.35 11.74
CA THR A 49 2.71 -4.34 11.99
C THR A 49 3.21 -2.97 12.42
N LEU A 50 2.75 -1.89 11.78
CA LEU A 50 3.09 -0.53 12.18
C LEU A 50 2.59 -0.21 13.59
N ILE A 51 1.34 -0.55 13.90
CA ILE A 51 0.75 -0.31 15.23
C ILE A 51 1.57 -1.05 16.30
N TRP A 52 1.90 -2.32 16.09
CA TRP A 52 2.71 -3.10 17.02
C TRP A 52 4.12 -2.53 17.17
N SER A 53 4.79 -2.18 16.06
CA SER A 53 6.15 -1.64 16.08
C SER A 53 6.22 -0.31 16.83
N PHE A 54 5.32 0.62 16.51
CA PHE A 54 5.27 1.92 17.18
C PHE A 54 4.76 1.79 18.62
N GLY A 55 3.86 0.85 18.90
CA GLY A 55 3.40 0.55 20.26
C GLY A 55 4.54 0.05 21.15
N LEU A 56 5.34 -0.90 20.67
CA LEU A 56 6.53 -1.39 21.37
C LEU A 56 7.55 -0.27 21.62
N LEU A 57 7.76 0.58 20.61
CA LEU A 57 8.65 1.74 20.75
C LEU A 57 8.13 2.74 21.80
N ALA A 58 6.82 3.01 21.81
CA ALA A 58 6.19 3.89 22.81
C ALA A 58 6.33 3.35 24.22
N VAL A 59 6.14 2.04 24.41
CA VAL A 59 6.34 1.37 25.71
C VAL A 59 7.80 1.45 26.14
N GLY A 60 8.74 1.20 25.23
CA GLY A 60 10.18 1.34 25.51
C GLY A 60 10.56 2.76 25.96
N LEU A 61 10.02 3.78 25.28
CA LEU A 61 10.20 5.18 25.65
C LEU A 61 9.55 5.51 27.00
N PHE A 62 8.38 4.94 27.29
CA PHE A 62 7.73 5.10 28.60
C PHE A 62 8.61 4.58 29.74
N VAL A 63 9.14 3.36 29.60
CA VAL A 63 10.05 2.77 30.59
C VAL A 63 11.31 3.63 30.77
N PHE A 64 11.89 4.07 29.65
CA PHE A 64 13.06 4.96 29.69
C PHE A 64 12.77 6.26 30.45
N TRP A 65 11.64 6.91 30.18
CA TRP A 65 11.23 8.13 30.88
C TRP A 65 10.91 7.87 32.35
N LEU A 66 10.28 6.74 32.67
CA LEU A 66 10.00 6.36 34.06
C LEU A 66 11.28 6.27 34.92
N ILE A 67 12.30 5.63 34.33
CA ILE A 67 13.61 5.51 35.00
C ILE A 67 14.29 6.88 35.15
N LYS A 68 14.24 7.71 34.11
CA LYS A 68 14.91 9.01 34.06
C LYS A 68 14.28 10.05 34.98
N THR A 69 12.94 10.16 34.97
CA THR A 69 12.23 11.23 35.71
C THR A 69 11.83 10.83 37.12
N LYS A 70 11.80 9.52 37.42
CA LYS A 70 11.32 8.95 38.70
C LYS A 70 9.90 9.45 39.07
N SER A 71 9.13 9.94 38.09
CA SER A 71 7.78 10.48 38.25
C SER A 71 6.80 9.79 37.32
N ALA A 72 5.92 8.96 37.86
CA ALA A 72 4.90 8.25 37.08
C ALA A 72 3.98 9.21 36.33
N LYS A 73 3.53 10.30 36.97
CA LYS A 73 2.65 11.30 36.34
C LYS A 73 3.27 11.92 35.10
N GLN A 74 4.55 12.33 35.19
CA GLN A 74 5.23 12.97 34.07
C GLN A 74 5.51 11.96 32.96
N SER A 75 5.91 10.74 33.28
CA SER A 75 6.12 9.67 32.31
C SER A 75 4.84 9.30 31.55
N THR A 76 3.67 9.29 32.24
CA THR A 76 2.38 9.05 31.60
C THR A 76 2.01 10.16 30.59
N ILE A 77 2.26 11.43 30.91
CA ILE A 77 2.03 12.54 29.98
C ILE A 77 2.90 12.39 28.74
N TRP A 78 4.18 12.09 28.92
CA TRP A 78 5.09 11.85 27.80
C TRP A 78 4.69 10.64 26.95
N PHE A 79 4.25 9.56 27.59
CA PHE A 79 3.74 8.38 26.88
C PHE A 79 2.53 8.70 26.00
N LEU A 80 1.53 9.39 26.55
CA LEU A 80 0.32 9.78 25.81
C LEU A 80 0.69 10.69 24.62
N SER A 81 1.53 11.68 24.85
CA SER A 81 2.02 12.55 23.76
C SER A 81 2.74 11.77 22.66
N THR A 82 3.60 10.84 23.04
CA THR A 82 4.35 9.99 22.08
C THR A 82 3.40 9.06 21.33
N ALA A 83 2.44 8.43 22.01
CA ALA A 83 1.44 7.56 21.38
C ALA A 83 0.59 8.32 20.36
N LEU A 84 0.13 9.52 20.69
CA LEU A 84 -0.61 10.39 19.76
C LEU A 84 0.26 10.78 18.54
N THR A 85 1.53 11.13 18.79
CA THR A 85 2.46 11.46 17.70
C THR A 85 2.66 10.28 16.76
N PHE A 86 2.82 9.07 17.29
CA PHE A 86 2.97 7.86 16.49
C PHE A 86 1.71 7.52 15.70
N ALA A 87 0.52 7.63 16.32
CA ALA A 87 -0.75 7.46 15.63
C ALA A 87 -0.89 8.43 14.43
N PHE A 88 -0.50 9.69 14.64
CA PHE A 88 -0.49 10.70 13.59
C PHE A 88 0.52 10.40 12.47
N ILE A 89 1.73 9.93 12.82
CA ILE A 89 2.73 9.50 11.85
C ILE A 89 2.20 8.33 11.01
N ILE A 90 1.63 7.30 11.65
CA ILE A 90 1.05 6.15 10.92
C ILE A 90 -0.04 6.64 9.96
N PHE A 91 -0.95 7.50 10.43
CA PHE A 91 -2.06 7.99 9.62
C PHE A 91 -1.59 8.77 8.39
N ILE A 92 -0.63 9.69 8.55
CA ILE A 92 -0.13 10.52 7.44
C ILE A 92 0.76 9.72 6.49
N PHE A 93 1.68 8.92 7.03
CA PHE A 93 2.74 8.29 6.25
C PHE A 93 2.44 6.85 5.82
N GLN A 94 1.23 6.32 6.10
CA GLN A 94 0.85 4.95 5.75
C GLN A 94 1.12 4.60 4.28
N ASN A 95 0.91 5.55 3.35
CA ASN A 95 1.13 5.30 1.93
C ASN A 95 2.62 5.27 1.56
N ILE A 96 3.47 6.00 2.28
CA ILE A 96 4.93 5.92 2.13
C ILE A 96 5.41 4.56 2.63
N PHE A 97 4.98 4.14 3.83
CA PHE A 97 5.31 2.82 4.37
C PHE A 97 4.83 1.70 3.44
N LEU A 98 3.62 1.84 2.88
CA LEU A 98 3.10 0.92 1.88
C LEU A 98 4.01 0.86 0.64
N GLY A 99 4.36 2.00 0.06
CA GLY A 99 5.24 2.06 -1.10
C GLY A 99 6.61 1.41 -0.85
N ILE A 100 7.21 1.65 0.32
CA ILE A 100 8.48 1.02 0.71
C ILE A 100 8.31 -0.50 0.87
N ALA A 101 7.23 -0.95 1.52
CA ALA A 101 6.96 -2.38 1.70
C ALA A 101 6.71 -3.09 0.37
N LEU A 102 5.93 -2.50 -0.53
CA LEU A 102 5.69 -3.03 -1.87
C LEU A 102 6.98 -3.08 -2.70
N PHE A 103 7.80 -2.03 -2.63
CA PHE A 103 9.12 -2.05 -3.26
C PHE A 103 9.99 -3.19 -2.73
N ALA A 104 10.11 -3.34 -1.40
CA ALA A 104 10.87 -4.41 -0.78
C ALA A 104 10.32 -5.80 -1.15
N ASN A 105 8.99 -5.96 -1.20
CA ASN A 105 8.34 -7.21 -1.60
C ASN A 105 8.77 -7.67 -3.00
N ARG A 106 9.01 -6.75 -3.90
CA ARG A 106 9.35 -7.01 -5.30
C ARG A 106 10.84 -7.32 -5.53
N GLN A 107 11.72 -7.02 -4.56
CA GLN A 107 13.16 -7.28 -4.71
C GLN A 107 13.50 -8.78 -4.72
N ILE A 108 12.66 -9.61 -4.12
CA ILE A 108 12.88 -11.05 -4.01
C ILE A 108 11.62 -11.76 -4.49
N THR A 109 11.73 -12.51 -5.59
CA THR A 109 10.68 -13.39 -6.09
C THR A 109 10.87 -14.77 -5.46
N LYS A 110 9.86 -15.24 -4.72
CA LYS A 110 9.86 -16.58 -4.13
C LYS A 110 9.39 -17.64 -5.11
N GLU A 111 8.27 -17.36 -5.77
CA GLU A 111 7.62 -18.30 -6.67
C GLU A 111 6.77 -17.57 -7.71
N LYS A 112 6.39 -18.26 -8.77
CA LYS A 112 5.41 -17.79 -9.74
C LYS A 112 4.05 -18.35 -9.37
N VAL A 113 3.04 -17.49 -9.35
CA VAL A 113 1.65 -17.83 -9.04
C VAL A 113 0.77 -17.50 -10.23
N ILE A 114 -0.11 -18.42 -10.61
CA ILE A 114 -1.11 -18.18 -11.63
C ILE A 114 -2.41 -17.85 -10.93
N LYS A 115 -2.90 -16.63 -11.11
CA LYS A 115 -4.22 -16.21 -10.63
C LYS A 115 -5.21 -16.28 -11.78
N THR A 116 -6.25 -17.07 -11.61
CA THR A 116 -7.30 -17.24 -12.61
C THR A 116 -8.54 -16.45 -12.21
N TYR A 117 -9.04 -15.65 -13.14
CA TYR A 117 -10.24 -14.83 -13.00
C TYR A 117 -11.24 -15.21 -14.07
N GLN A 118 -12.52 -15.24 -13.73
CA GLN A 118 -13.59 -15.44 -14.67
C GLN A 118 -14.22 -14.10 -15.01
N ALA A 119 -14.33 -13.77 -16.29
CA ALA A 119 -14.98 -12.56 -16.75
C ALA A 119 -16.50 -12.70 -16.56
N SER A 120 -17.09 -11.85 -15.73
CA SER A 120 -18.54 -11.74 -15.59
C SER A 120 -18.99 -10.32 -15.99
N PHE A 121 -19.96 -10.22 -16.88
CA PHE A 121 -20.54 -8.95 -17.29
C PHE A 121 -21.70 -8.63 -16.35
N MET A 122 -21.63 -7.55 -15.59
CA MET A 122 -22.84 -6.98 -14.99
C MET A 122 -23.51 -6.11 -16.06
N ALA A 123 -24.69 -6.50 -16.50
CA ALA A 123 -25.55 -5.67 -17.34
C ALA A 123 -25.96 -4.43 -16.52
N GLY A 124 -25.24 -3.33 -16.70
CA GLY A 124 -25.63 -2.03 -16.20
C GLY A 124 -26.64 -1.40 -17.15
N THR A 125 -27.56 -0.61 -16.60
CA THR A 125 -28.61 0.14 -17.34
C THR A 125 -28.08 1.19 -18.31
N ASP A 126 -26.77 1.36 -18.38
CA ASP A 126 -26.11 2.31 -19.27
C ASP A 126 -25.15 1.53 -20.19
N ASN A 127 -25.55 1.42 -21.48
CA ASN A 127 -24.83 0.68 -22.53
C ASN A 127 -23.40 1.18 -22.81
N SER A 128 -22.94 2.23 -22.12
CA SER A 128 -21.61 2.82 -22.30
C SER A 128 -20.54 2.31 -21.31
N LYS A 129 -20.95 1.55 -20.28
CA LYS A 129 -20.02 1.00 -19.29
C LYS A 129 -20.26 -0.49 -19.12
N ASN A 130 -19.67 -1.29 -20.00
CA ASN A 130 -19.52 -2.72 -19.75
C ASN A 130 -18.60 -2.88 -18.54
N ASN A 131 -19.21 -2.96 -17.35
CA ASN A 131 -18.48 -3.24 -16.14
C ASN A 131 -18.18 -4.73 -16.10
N PHE A 132 -16.94 -5.09 -16.40
CA PHE A 132 -16.46 -6.44 -16.23
C PHE A 132 -16.19 -6.66 -14.73
N SER A 133 -16.81 -7.64 -14.14
CA SER A 133 -16.49 -8.10 -12.79
C SER A 133 -15.72 -9.41 -12.91
N PRO A 134 -14.39 -9.40 -12.75
CA PRO A 134 -13.63 -10.64 -12.74
C PRO A 134 -14.04 -11.48 -11.52
N TYR A 135 -14.27 -12.75 -11.74
CA TYR A 135 -14.64 -13.72 -10.72
C TYR A 135 -13.47 -14.65 -10.46
N ASP A 136 -13.01 -14.70 -9.21
CA ASP A 136 -12.08 -15.72 -8.74
C ASP A 136 -12.91 -16.94 -8.24
N PRO A 137 -12.72 -18.15 -8.80
CA PRO A 137 -13.42 -19.34 -8.34
C PRO A 137 -13.24 -19.65 -6.85
N SER A 138 -12.16 -19.15 -6.26
CA SER A 138 -11.86 -19.31 -4.82
C SER A 138 -12.55 -18.28 -3.92
N THR A 139 -13.02 -17.15 -4.48
CA THR A 139 -13.66 -16.06 -3.73
C THR A 139 -14.95 -15.62 -4.42
N LYS A 140 -16.04 -15.56 -3.67
CA LYS A 140 -17.40 -15.31 -4.21
C LYS A 140 -17.58 -14.00 -4.98
N TYR A 141 -16.81 -12.95 -4.72
CA TYR A 141 -16.84 -11.68 -5.45
C TYR A 141 -15.53 -10.91 -5.24
N ILE A 142 -14.90 -10.50 -6.31
CA ILE A 142 -13.77 -9.57 -6.27
C ILE A 142 -14.32 -8.16 -6.48
N SER A 143 -13.87 -7.21 -5.66
CA SER A 143 -14.13 -5.79 -5.91
C SER A 143 -13.55 -5.42 -7.28
N ILE A 144 -14.27 -4.60 -8.04
CA ILE A 144 -13.87 -4.10 -9.36
C ILE A 144 -12.45 -3.52 -9.25
N ASP A 145 -11.48 -4.23 -9.84
CA ASP A 145 -10.11 -3.76 -9.98
C ASP A 145 -9.96 -3.21 -11.39
N THR A 146 -9.79 -1.89 -11.52
CA THR A 146 -9.70 -1.21 -12.82
C THR A 146 -8.54 -1.73 -13.67
N LYS A 147 -7.45 -2.18 -13.04
CA LYS A 147 -6.29 -2.75 -13.73
C LYS A 147 -6.64 -4.08 -14.38
N LEU A 148 -7.39 -4.90 -13.67
CA LEU A 148 -7.84 -6.20 -14.17
C LEU A 148 -8.87 -6.04 -15.28
N ILE A 149 -9.75 -5.04 -15.20
CA ILE A 149 -10.69 -4.70 -16.27
C ILE A 149 -9.93 -4.32 -17.54
N ASN A 150 -8.88 -3.51 -17.43
CA ASN A 150 -8.07 -3.13 -18.59
C ASN A 150 -7.39 -4.34 -19.24
N GLU A 151 -6.84 -5.26 -18.45
CA GLU A 151 -6.25 -6.50 -18.97
C GLU A 151 -7.31 -7.37 -19.68
N LEU A 152 -8.54 -7.45 -19.16
CA LEU A 152 -9.64 -8.17 -19.79
C LEU A 152 -10.02 -7.54 -21.15
N TYR A 153 -10.05 -6.21 -21.23
CA TYR A 153 -10.33 -5.52 -22.51
C TYR A 153 -9.25 -5.81 -23.57
N HIS A 154 -7.97 -5.82 -23.16
CA HIS A 154 -6.88 -6.08 -24.10
C HIS A 154 -6.87 -7.51 -24.62
N THR A 155 -7.33 -8.46 -23.84
CA THR A 155 -7.36 -9.87 -24.24
C THR A 155 -8.58 -10.24 -25.07
N GLY A 156 -9.58 -9.33 -25.23
CA GLY A 156 -10.79 -9.56 -26.03
C GLY A 156 -11.66 -10.69 -25.50
N LEU A 157 -11.65 -10.94 -24.18
CA LEU A 157 -12.40 -12.02 -23.57
C LEU A 157 -13.90 -11.78 -23.61
N ASN A 158 -14.66 -12.86 -23.78
CA ASN A 158 -16.11 -12.89 -23.71
C ASN A 158 -16.62 -13.20 -22.29
N GLN A 159 -17.94 -13.08 -22.12
CA GLN A 159 -18.58 -13.47 -20.85
C GLN A 159 -18.29 -14.94 -20.54
N ASN A 160 -17.92 -15.21 -19.28
CA ASN A 160 -17.51 -16.53 -18.74
C ASN A 160 -16.13 -17.03 -19.21
N ASP A 161 -15.40 -16.29 -20.01
CA ASP A 161 -14.03 -16.66 -20.32
C ASP A 161 -13.14 -16.50 -19.07
N THR A 162 -12.06 -17.27 -19.02
CA THR A 162 -11.10 -17.23 -17.92
C THR A 162 -9.84 -16.48 -18.32
N LEU A 163 -9.43 -15.50 -17.49
CA LEU A 163 -8.15 -14.82 -17.61
C LEU A 163 -7.16 -15.43 -16.61
N ALA A 164 -6.05 -15.95 -17.10
CA ALA A 164 -4.95 -16.43 -16.28
C ALA A 164 -3.82 -15.41 -16.26
N LEU A 165 -3.58 -14.78 -15.11
CA LEU A 165 -2.46 -13.85 -14.91
C LEU A 165 -1.31 -14.55 -14.23
N THR A 166 -0.15 -14.57 -14.89
CA THR A 166 1.09 -15.04 -14.27
C THR A 166 1.71 -13.92 -13.46
N MET A 167 1.74 -14.07 -12.15
CA MET A 167 2.29 -13.12 -11.20
C MET A 167 3.46 -13.73 -10.43
N ASN A 168 4.32 -12.89 -9.89
CA ASN A 168 5.40 -13.30 -9.01
C ASN A 168 4.98 -13.07 -7.56
N ASN A 169 5.22 -14.04 -6.68
CA ASN A 169 4.99 -13.87 -5.26
C ASN A 169 6.25 -13.32 -4.58
N GLY A 170 6.14 -12.20 -3.89
CA GLY A 170 7.27 -11.53 -3.26
C GLY A 170 7.57 -12.02 -1.84
N ILE A 171 8.53 -11.35 -1.18
CA ILE A 171 9.01 -11.73 0.15
C ILE A 171 7.89 -11.73 1.22
N PHE A 172 6.92 -10.83 1.10
CA PHE A 172 5.77 -10.72 2.02
C PHE A 172 4.55 -11.54 1.58
N GLY A 173 4.69 -12.37 0.53
CA GLY A 173 3.58 -13.17 0.03
C GLY A 173 2.55 -12.39 -0.79
N VAL A 174 2.87 -11.16 -1.19
CA VAL A 174 2.00 -10.35 -2.05
C VAL A 174 2.39 -10.55 -3.50
N ALA A 175 1.42 -10.95 -4.31
CA ALA A 175 1.64 -11.19 -5.73
C ALA A 175 1.80 -9.86 -6.50
N PHE A 176 2.76 -9.83 -7.43
CA PHE A 176 3.05 -8.67 -8.26
C PHE A 176 3.31 -9.06 -9.71
N SER A 177 3.02 -8.15 -10.64
CA SER A 177 3.31 -8.31 -12.07
C SER A 177 4.77 -7.97 -12.37
N SER A 178 5.35 -8.64 -13.36
CA SER A 178 6.70 -8.31 -13.89
C SER A 178 6.72 -6.92 -14.54
N HIS A 179 5.59 -6.50 -15.10
CA HIS A 179 5.40 -5.21 -15.75
C HIS A 179 4.34 -4.40 -15.00
N PRO A 180 4.43 -3.06 -15.00
CA PRO A 180 3.37 -2.25 -14.44
C PRO A 180 2.07 -2.46 -15.22
N PHE A 181 0.95 -2.56 -14.53
CA PHE A 181 -0.35 -2.52 -15.18
C PHE A 181 -0.56 -1.13 -15.80
N ASP A 182 -0.89 -1.08 -17.09
CA ASP A 182 -1.14 0.19 -17.77
C ASP A 182 -2.47 0.78 -17.30
N GLU A 183 -2.42 2.03 -16.84
CA GLU A 183 -3.61 2.80 -16.43
C GLU A 183 -4.24 3.55 -17.62
N LYS A 184 -3.66 3.36 -18.80
CA LYS A 184 -4.15 4.04 -20.00
C LYS A 184 -5.20 3.19 -20.66
N TYR A 185 -6.45 3.57 -20.41
CA TYR A 185 -7.51 3.64 -21.44
C TYR A 185 -8.77 4.29 -20.85
#